data_8c2944dd5f70a66e2e8957653fcc286a
#
_entry.id   8c2944dd5f70a66e2e8957653fcc286a
#
_cell.length_a   1.000
_cell.length_b   1.000
_cell.length_c   1.000
_cell.angle_alpha   90.00
_cell.angle_beta   90.00
_cell.angle_gamma   90.00
#
_symmetry.space_group_name_H-M   'P 1'
#
loop_
_entity.id
_entity.type
_entity.pdbx_description
1 polymer ?
#
loop_
_entity_poly.entity_id
_entity_poly.type
_entity_poly.pdbx_seq_one_letter_code
_entity_poly.pdbx_strand_id
1 'polypeptide(L)'
;HDPLADHENNTLTTLKLLNHMKDFRRIKKLVYSSAGCSVAEKTFDDARPTTEDAPIGIVQDSPYSISKVVGEFYSVYFHRQHGLPTVRARFQNVYGPGEILGAGKWRGTPATVWRNVTPTFVYKALHAMPLPVENEGVPTRDFIFVDDICRGLIACALKGKPGDVYNIATGKETSILELAQTINELAENRAGVEFMPKRPWDHSGKRFGSAEKAKRDLGFVAGVPLRDGLKSTVHWTKGNLKLIDATISRHAKFMKPEPPKSLVPSTHLR
;
A
#
# COMPACT_ATOMS: atom_id res chain seq x y z
N HIS A 1 1.45 -8.03 14.03
CA HIS A 1 2.05 -8.71 12.89
C HIS A 1 2.25 -10.18 13.22
N ASP A 2 1.84 -11.02 12.28
CA ASP A 2 2.13 -12.44 12.28
C ASP A 2 3.04 -12.75 11.09
N PRO A 3 4.36 -12.83 11.31
CA PRO A 3 5.31 -13.07 10.23
C PRO A 3 5.12 -14.41 9.54
N LEU A 4 4.66 -15.43 10.27
CA LEU A 4 4.42 -16.77 9.71
C LEU A 4 3.22 -16.74 8.77
N ALA A 5 2.11 -16.15 9.21
CA ALA A 5 0.92 -15.99 8.37
C ALA A 5 1.21 -15.13 7.12
N ASP A 6 2.04 -14.09 7.24
CA ASP A 6 2.47 -13.29 6.08
C ASP A 6 3.31 -14.12 5.11
N HIS A 7 4.27 -14.90 5.63
CA HIS A 7 5.09 -15.80 4.83
C HIS A 7 4.23 -16.83 4.08
N GLU A 8 3.31 -17.48 4.76
CA GLU A 8 2.41 -18.47 4.16
C GLU A 8 1.53 -17.88 3.06
N ASN A 9 0.89 -16.72 3.35
CA ASN A 9 -0.08 -16.11 2.45
C ASN A 9 0.54 -15.36 1.27
N ASN A 10 1.73 -14.82 1.40
CA ASN A 10 2.38 -14.02 0.36
C ASN A 10 3.56 -14.75 -0.29
N THR A 11 4.54 -15.17 0.52
CA THR A 11 5.78 -15.76 -0.01
C THR A 11 5.56 -17.15 -0.55
N LEU A 12 5.03 -18.05 0.29
CA LEU A 12 4.86 -19.45 -0.05
C LEU A 12 3.81 -19.66 -1.15
N THR A 13 2.70 -18.93 -1.10
CA THR A 13 1.68 -18.99 -2.15
C THR A 13 2.23 -18.50 -3.48
N THR A 14 3.00 -17.40 -3.50
CA THR A 14 3.67 -16.92 -4.72
C THR A 14 4.64 -17.95 -5.27
N LEU A 15 5.48 -18.55 -4.42
CA LEU A 15 6.42 -19.59 -4.83
C LEU A 15 5.71 -20.81 -5.41
N LYS A 16 4.66 -21.30 -4.73
CA LYS A 16 3.86 -22.44 -5.23
C LYS A 16 3.23 -22.14 -6.58
N LEU A 17 2.66 -20.94 -6.75
CA LEU A 17 2.06 -20.52 -8.01
C LEU A 17 3.09 -20.49 -9.14
N LEU A 18 4.22 -19.81 -8.94
CA LEU A 18 5.28 -19.71 -9.94
C LEU A 18 5.86 -21.09 -10.28
N ASN A 19 6.09 -21.94 -9.27
CA ASN A 19 6.59 -23.29 -9.48
C ASN A 19 5.61 -24.15 -10.30
N HIS A 20 4.30 -23.99 -10.06
CA HIS A 20 3.31 -24.71 -10.86
C HIS A 20 3.21 -24.13 -12.29
N MET A 21 3.27 -22.81 -12.43
CA MET A 21 3.13 -22.15 -13.73
C MET A 21 4.30 -22.33 -14.69
N LYS A 22 5.52 -22.68 -14.19
CA LYS A 22 6.70 -22.86 -15.04
C LYS A 22 6.52 -23.95 -16.11
N ASP A 23 5.63 -24.90 -15.86
CA ASP A 23 5.38 -26.03 -16.75
C ASP A 23 4.30 -25.71 -17.82
N PHE A 24 3.62 -24.57 -17.70
CA PHE A 24 2.58 -24.13 -18.64
C PHE A 24 3.15 -23.32 -19.79
N ARG A 25 3.37 -23.95 -20.93
CA ARG A 25 3.97 -23.32 -22.12
C ARG A 25 3.08 -22.29 -22.85
N ARG A 26 1.78 -22.19 -22.48
CA ARG A 26 0.82 -21.28 -23.11
C ARG A 26 0.66 -19.95 -22.40
N ILE A 27 1.34 -19.75 -21.27
CA ILE A 27 1.29 -18.48 -20.54
C ILE A 27 2.02 -17.41 -21.34
N LYS A 28 1.27 -16.40 -21.77
CA LYS A 28 1.84 -15.26 -22.52
C LYS A 28 2.51 -14.26 -21.58
N LYS A 29 1.97 -14.07 -20.37
CA LYS A 29 2.51 -13.16 -19.36
C LYS A 29 1.91 -13.41 -17.99
N LEU A 30 2.73 -13.28 -16.95
CA LEU A 30 2.33 -13.22 -15.56
C LEU A 30 2.71 -11.86 -14.99
N VAL A 31 1.75 -11.13 -14.46
CA VAL A 31 2.03 -9.86 -13.77
C VAL A 31 2.02 -10.10 -12.26
N TYR A 32 3.18 -9.93 -11.62
CA TYR A 32 3.31 -9.99 -10.17
C TYR A 32 3.04 -8.61 -9.56
N SER A 33 2.03 -8.52 -8.69
CA SER A 33 1.75 -7.30 -7.94
C SER A 33 2.72 -7.14 -6.77
N SER A 34 3.75 -6.34 -6.98
CA SER A 34 4.73 -5.94 -5.98
C SER A 34 4.32 -4.65 -5.28
N ALA A 35 5.13 -4.17 -4.35
CA ALA A 35 4.87 -2.98 -3.57
C ALA A 35 6.01 -1.97 -3.68
N GLY A 36 5.72 -0.78 -4.17
CA GLY A 36 6.68 0.31 -4.27
C GLY A 36 7.30 0.68 -2.91
N CYS A 37 6.52 0.57 -1.84
CA CYS A 37 7.01 0.83 -0.49
C CYS A 37 8.13 -0.13 -0.01
N SER A 38 8.26 -1.30 -0.62
CA SER A 38 9.30 -2.28 -0.27
C SER A 38 10.67 -1.95 -0.85
N VAL A 39 10.69 -1.11 -1.89
CA VAL A 39 11.91 -0.72 -2.61
C VAL A 39 12.18 0.77 -2.57
N ALA A 40 11.20 1.58 -2.12
CA ALA A 40 11.34 3.02 -2.05
C ALA A 40 12.41 3.44 -1.06
N GLU A 41 13.23 4.38 -1.46
CA GLU A 41 14.07 5.12 -0.53
C GLU A 41 13.18 5.86 0.48
N LYS A 42 13.52 5.77 1.76
CA LYS A 42 12.77 6.34 2.87
C LYS A 42 13.61 7.42 3.50
N THR A 43 13.17 8.66 3.41
CA THR A 43 13.87 9.80 3.96
C THR A 43 12.91 10.71 4.71
N PHE A 44 13.43 11.54 5.61
CA PHE A 44 12.71 12.66 6.21
C PHE A 44 13.17 14.01 5.62
N ASP A 45 14.20 13.97 4.78
CA ASP A 45 14.66 15.10 3.97
C ASP A 45 13.85 15.21 2.68
N ASP A 46 14.40 15.87 1.67
CA ASP A 46 13.74 15.99 0.36
C ASP A 46 13.74 14.65 -0.36
N ALA A 47 12.55 14.08 -0.55
CA ALA A 47 12.39 12.83 -1.25
C ALA A 47 12.61 13.00 -2.76
N ARG A 48 13.25 12.01 -3.36
CA ARG A 48 13.33 11.87 -4.83
C ARG A 48 12.43 10.73 -5.29
N PRO A 49 11.90 10.82 -6.53
CA PRO A 49 11.11 9.71 -7.06
C PRO A 49 11.98 8.45 -7.19
N THR A 50 11.56 7.37 -6.54
CA THR A 50 12.26 6.09 -6.61
C THR A 50 12.06 5.47 -7.99
N THR A 51 13.15 5.21 -8.69
CA THR A 51 13.17 4.56 -10.01
C THR A 51 13.14 3.02 -9.87
N GLU A 52 12.91 2.31 -10.97
CA GLU A 52 12.83 0.85 -10.96
C GLU A 52 14.17 0.16 -10.74
N ASP A 53 15.27 0.82 -11.04
CA ASP A 53 16.66 0.37 -10.86
C ASP A 53 17.25 0.74 -9.50
N ALA A 54 16.49 1.45 -8.65
CA ALA A 54 16.92 1.76 -7.30
C ALA A 54 17.24 0.47 -6.52
N PRO A 55 18.34 0.45 -5.76
CA PRO A 55 18.73 -0.73 -4.99
C PRO A 55 17.72 -1.06 -3.92
N ILE A 56 17.43 -2.35 -3.73
CA ILE A 56 16.56 -2.84 -2.67
C ILE A 56 17.35 -2.91 -1.37
N GLY A 57 16.97 -2.09 -0.40
CA GLY A 57 17.59 -2.10 0.93
C GLY A 57 17.28 -3.39 1.71
N ILE A 58 18.25 -3.86 2.51
CA ILE A 58 18.06 -5.01 3.41
C ILE A 58 17.10 -4.66 4.55
N VAL A 59 17.13 -3.42 5.02
CA VAL A 59 16.28 -2.97 6.14
C VAL A 59 14.85 -2.77 5.65
N GLN A 60 13.96 -3.69 6.06
CA GLN A 60 12.55 -3.66 5.71
C GLN A 60 11.68 -3.38 6.94
N ASP A 61 10.58 -2.63 6.76
CA ASP A 61 9.71 -2.17 7.85
C ASP A 61 8.77 -3.26 8.38
N SER A 62 8.57 -4.31 7.62
CA SER A 62 7.54 -5.30 7.95
C SER A 62 7.74 -6.63 7.24
N PRO A 63 7.21 -7.74 7.80
CA PRO A 63 7.14 -9.02 7.10
C PRO A 63 6.48 -8.90 5.72
N TYR A 64 5.47 -8.05 5.58
CA TYR A 64 4.84 -7.76 4.29
C TYR A 64 5.82 -7.20 3.26
N SER A 65 6.64 -6.21 3.63
CA SER A 65 7.67 -5.66 2.73
C SER A 65 8.67 -6.73 2.30
N ILE A 66 9.11 -7.57 3.25
CA ILE A 66 10.00 -8.70 2.98
C ILE A 66 9.36 -9.66 1.98
N SER A 67 8.10 -10.07 2.22
CA SER A 67 7.41 -11.02 1.35
C SER A 67 7.24 -10.51 -0.07
N LYS A 68 6.99 -9.20 -0.25
CA LYS A 68 6.89 -8.57 -1.58
C LYS A 68 8.24 -8.54 -2.32
N VAL A 69 9.33 -8.26 -1.63
CA VAL A 69 10.69 -8.31 -2.19
C VAL A 69 11.05 -9.74 -2.60
N VAL A 70 10.80 -10.71 -1.73
CA VAL A 70 11.06 -12.14 -2.03
C VAL A 70 10.26 -12.60 -3.24
N GLY A 71 9.00 -12.17 -3.38
CA GLY A 71 8.20 -12.44 -4.57
C GLY A 71 8.78 -11.84 -5.86
N GLU A 72 9.42 -10.66 -5.80
CA GLU A 72 10.17 -10.13 -6.94
C GLU A 72 11.38 -11.01 -7.29
N PHE A 73 12.15 -11.45 -6.28
CA PHE A 73 13.30 -12.35 -6.51
C PHE A 73 12.86 -13.65 -7.16
N TYR A 74 11.79 -14.29 -6.68
CA TYR A 74 11.23 -15.47 -7.33
C TYR A 74 10.74 -15.19 -8.74
N SER A 75 10.09 -14.06 -8.98
CA SER A 75 9.65 -13.68 -10.33
C SER A 75 10.83 -13.58 -11.30
N VAL A 76 11.95 -12.99 -10.87
CA VAL A 76 13.20 -12.91 -11.66
C VAL A 76 13.81 -14.30 -11.85
N TYR A 77 13.90 -15.11 -10.80
CA TYR A 77 14.44 -16.47 -10.86
C TYR A 77 13.67 -17.32 -11.89
N PHE A 78 12.34 -17.40 -11.77
CA PHE A 78 11.52 -18.21 -12.66
C PHE A 78 11.55 -17.70 -14.11
N HIS A 79 11.70 -16.39 -14.30
CA HIS A 79 11.91 -15.84 -15.63
C HIS A 79 13.24 -16.31 -16.23
N ARG A 80 14.34 -16.15 -15.49
CA ARG A 80 15.70 -16.46 -16.00
C ARG A 80 15.95 -17.96 -16.16
N GLN A 81 15.50 -18.77 -15.21
CA GLN A 81 15.82 -20.20 -15.19
C GLN A 81 14.79 -21.07 -15.94
N HIS A 82 13.54 -20.62 -16.03
CA HIS A 82 12.46 -21.42 -16.58
C HIS A 82 11.75 -20.72 -17.76
N GLY A 83 12.17 -19.52 -18.16
CA GLY A 83 11.54 -18.79 -19.25
C GLY A 83 10.13 -18.30 -18.97
N LEU A 84 9.66 -18.34 -17.70
CA LEU A 84 8.31 -17.86 -17.36
C LEU A 84 8.22 -16.35 -17.62
N PRO A 85 7.28 -15.87 -18.46
CA PRO A 85 7.22 -14.47 -18.86
C PRO A 85 6.62 -13.58 -17.77
N THR A 86 7.37 -13.38 -16.66
CA THR A 86 6.95 -12.55 -15.54
C THR A 86 7.20 -11.07 -15.78
N VAL A 87 6.29 -10.23 -15.31
CA VAL A 87 6.45 -8.76 -15.21
C VAL A 87 6.11 -8.36 -13.78
N ARG A 88 6.91 -7.50 -13.17
CA ARG A 88 6.67 -7.00 -11.81
C ARG A 88 6.05 -5.62 -11.88
N ALA A 89 4.89 -5.44 -11.25
CA ALA A 89 4.21 -4.15 -11.13
C ALA A 89 4.29 -3.67 -9.68
N ARG A 90 5.07 -2.63 -9.42
CA ARG A 90 5.23 -2.03 -8.08
C ARG A 90 4.15 -0.98 -7.85
N PHE A 91 3.19 -1.31 -6.98
CA PHE A 91 2.10 -0.41 -6.62
C PHE A 91 2.55 0.63 -5.62
N GLN A 92 2.07 1.85 -5.79
CA GLN A 92 2.14 2.87 -4.76
C GLN A 92 0.93 2.77 -3.80
N ASN A 93 0.55 3.83 -3.10
CA ASN A 93 -0.57 3.79 -2.17
C ASN A 93 -1.90 3.83 -2.94
N VAL A 94 -2.42 2.64 -3.25
CA VAL A 94 -3.72 2.49 -3.93
C VAL A 94 -4.84 2.92 -3.00
N TYR A 95 -5.81 3.65 -3.53
CA TYR A 95 -7.03 4.03 -2.83
C TYR A 95 -8.22 4.06 -3.81
N GLY A 96 -9.44 3.96 -3.28
CA GLY A 96 -10.64 4.07 -4.11
C GLY A 96 -11.89 3.47 -3.46
N PRO A 97 -13.02 3.49 -4.16
CA PRO A 97 -14.24 2.82 -3.77
C PRO A 97 -14.01 1.33 -3.50
N GLY A 98 -14.68 0.79 -2.48
CA GLY A 98 -14.58 -0.63 -2.13
C GLY A 98 -13.41 -0.99 -1.22
N GLU A 99 -12.48 -0.07 -0.95
CA GLU A 99 -11.49 -0.28 0.08
C GLU A 99 -12.13 -0.17 1.46
N ILE A 100 -12.46 -1.32 2.02
CA ILE A 100 -12.99 -1.45 3.36
C ILE A 100 -12.01 -2.23 4.20
N LEU A 101 -12.00 -1.91 5.46
CA LEU A 101 -11.46 -2.60 6.62
C LEU A 101 -10.58 -3.83 6.37
N GLY A 102 -9.37 -3.73 6.83
CA GLY A 102 -8.69 -4.92 7.32
C GLY A 102 -9.24 -5.27 8.71
N ALA A 103 -10.21 -6.17 8.81
CA ALA A 103 -10.58 -6.74 10.10
C ALA A 103 -9.40 -7.53 10.65
N GLY A 104 -8.99 -7.26 11.89
CA GLY A 104 -7.97 -8.03 12.57
C GLY A 104 -7.30 -7.26 13.71
N LYS A 105 -6.77 -8.00 14.65
CA LYS A 105 -5.91 -7.53 15.73
C LYS A 105 -4.57 -7.05 15.16
N TRP A 106 -4.50 -5.85 14.68
CA TRP A 106 -3.23 -5.32 14.23
C TRP A 106 -2.74 -4.26 15.19
N ARG A 107 -1.63 -4.52 15.89
CA ARG A 107 -0.93 -3.64 16.83
C ARG A 107 -1.76 -3.11 18.00
N GLY A 108 -2.87 -3.74 18.32
CA GLY A 108 -3.65 -3.44 19.54
C GLY A 108 -4.24 -2.04 19.64
N THR A 109 -4.33 -1.26 18.56
CA THR A 109 -4.89 0.08 18.58
C THR A 109 -6.15 0.18 17.72
N PRO A 110 -7.13 1.06 18.04
CA PRO A 110 -8.30 1.29 17.20
C PRO A 110 -7.97 1.73 15.77
N ALA A 111 -6.80 2.35 15.56
CA ALA A 111 -6.29 2.72 14.24
C ALA A 111 -5.94 1.51 13.36
N THR A 112 -5.85 0.33 13.94
CA THR A 112 -5.45 -0.90 13.26
C THR A 112 -6.57 -1.65 12.58
N VAL A 113 -7.78 -1.25 12.81
CA VAL A 113 -8.96 -1.72 12.07
C VAL A 113 -8.84 -1.36 10.59
N TRP A 114 -8.26 -0.23 10.31
CA TRP A 114 -8.02 0.31 8.99
C TRP A 114 -6.53 0.20 8.66
N ARG A 115 -6.18 -0.61 7.71
CA ARG A 115 -4.77 -0.78 7.34
C ARG A 115 -4.20 0.44 6.66
N ASN A 116 -5.04 1.14 5.89
CA ASN A 116 -4.63 2.26 5.08
C ASN A 116 -5.21 3.57 5.59
N VAL A 117 -4.46 4.63 5.43
CA VAL A 117 -4.81 5.96 5.91
C VAL A 117 -6.07 6.51 5.23
N THR A 118 -6.22 6.32 3.91
CA THR A 118 -7.35 6.88 3.16
C THR A 118 -8.71 6.38 3.65
N PRO A 119 -9.00 5.07 3.73
CA PRO A 119 -10.29 4.60 4.24
C PRO A 119 -10.51 4.98 5.71
N THR A 120 -9.45 5.03 6.53
CA THR A 120 -9.54 5.51 7.91
C THR A 120 -10.01 6.95 7.98
N PHE A 121 -9.40 7.83 7.20
CA PHE A 121 -9.74 9.24 7.21
C PHE A 121 -11.14 9.48 6.66
N VAL A 122 -11.51 8.85 5.54
CA VAL A 122 -12.85 8.97 4.96
C VAL A 122 -13.93 8.52 5.94
N TYR A 123 -13.74 7.36 6.59
CA TYR A 123 -14.70 6.86 7.58
C TYR A 123 -14.85 7.82 8.76
N LYS A 124 -13.74 8.25 9.35
CA LYS A 124 -13.77 9.17 10.49
C LYS A 124 -14.38 10.52 10.12
N ALA A 125 -14.05 11.06 8.96
CA ALA A 125 -14.62 12.31 8.47
C ALA A 125 -16.14 12.23 8.31
N LEU A 126 -16.65 11.12 7.75
CA LEU A 126 -18.09 10.89 7.59
C LEU A 126 -18.84 10.66 8.92
N HIS A 127 -18.12 10.33 9.99
CA HIS A 127 -18.65 10.27 11.36
C HIS A 127 -18.37 11.52 12.17
N ALA A 128 -18.01 12.64 11.55
CA ALA A 128 -17.68 13.90 12.20
C ALA A 128 -16.63 13.75 13.33
N MET A 129 -15.66 12.85 13.12
CA MET A 129 -14.54 12.63 14.03
C MET A 129 -13.28 13.38 13.54
N PRO A 130 -12.37 13.81 14.45
CA PRO A 130 -11.09 14.34 14.04
C PRO A 130 -10.24 13.28 13.36
N LEU A 131 -9.43 13.70 12.37
CA LEU A 131 -8.53 12.81 11.64
C LEU A 131 -7.18 12.73 12.37
N PRO A 132 -6.72 11.54 12.80
CA PRO A 132 -5.47 11.40 13.51
C PRO A 132 -4.28 11.53 12.54
N VAL A 133 -3.56 12.62 12.63
CA VAL A 133 -2.39 12.93 11.81
C VAL A 133 -1.13 12.80 12.66
N GLU A 134 -0.32 11.79 12.39
CA GLU A 134 0.91 11.52 13.13
C GLU A 134 2.10 12.26 12.52
N ASN A 135 3.10 12.55 13.38
CA ASN A 135 4.32 13.24 12.98
C ASN A 135 4.02 14.51 12.17
N GLU A 136 3.07 15.34 12.66
CA GLU A 136 2.64 16.59 12.02
C GLU A 136 2.18 16.44 10.55
N GLY A 137 1.99 15.20 10.09
CA GLY A 137 1.60 14.88 8.72
C GLY A 137 2.71 15.04 7.68
N VAL A 138 3.96 15.22 8.13
CA VAL A 138 5.16 15.36 7.28
C VAL A 138 5.41 14.15 6.36
N PRO A 139 5.15 12.88 6.78
CA PRO A 139 5.33 11.75 5.89
C PRO A 139 4.50 11.88 4.61
N THR A 140 5.10 11.50 3.47
CA THR A 140 4.44 11.60 2.17
C THR A 140 4.27 10.24 1.52
N ARG A 141 3.33 10.17 0.59
CA ARG A 141 3.05 9.00 -0.24
C ARG A 141 2.67 9.43 -1.64
N ASP A 142 2.79 8.50 -2.55
CA ASP A 142 2.20 8.57 -3.88
C ASP A 142 0.85 7.85 -3.83
N PHE A 143 -0.24 8.60 -3.86
CA PHE A 143 -1.60 8.06 -3.83
C PHE A 143 -2.12 7.89 -5.25
N ILE A 144 -2.42 6.65 -5.63
CA ILE A 144 -2.91 6.31 -6.97
C ILE A 144 -4.31 5.71 -6.89
N PHE A 145 -5.21 6.21 -7.73
CA PHE A 145 -6.60 5.73 -7.77
C PHE A 145 -6.69 4.31 -8.33
N VAL A 146 -7.64 3.54 -7.82
CA VAL A 146 -7.80 2.12 -8.14
C VAL A 146 -7.98 1.84 -9.65
N ASP A 147 -8.71 2.70 -10.37
CA ASP A 147 -8.89 2.52 -11.82
C ASP A 147 -7.57 2.73 -12.58
N ASP A 148 -6.70 3.63 -12.11
CA ASP A 148 -5.38 3.82 -12.68
C ASP A 148 -4.49 2.59 -12.43
N ILE A 149 -4.56 1.97 -11.25
CA ILE A 149 -3.86 0.70 -10.98
C ILE A 149 -4.37 -0.40 -11.93
N CYS A 150 -5.68 -0.53 -12.11
CA CYS A 150 -6.24 -1.51 -13.04
C CYS A 150 -5.74 -1.28 -14.47
N ARG A 151 -5.72 -0.03 -14.96
CA ARG A 151 -5.17 0.31 -16.27
C ARG A 151 -3.67 0.02 -16.35
N GLY A 152 -2.92 0.31 -15.31
CA GLY A 152 -1.49 0.03 -15.21
C GLY A 152 -1.19 -1.48 -15.26
N LEU A 153 -1.97 -2.30 -14.54
CA LEU A 153 -1.85 -3.76 -14.58
C LEU A 153 -2.15 -4.32 -15.98
N ILE A 154 -3.20 -3.84 -16.61
CA ILE A 154 -3.54 -4.22 -17.98
C ILE A 154 -2.39 -3.82 -18.94
N ALA A 155 -1.84 -2.62 -18.79
CA ALA A 155 -0.69 -2.18 -19.59
C ALA A 155 0.55 -3.08 -19.37
N CYS A 156 0.85 -3.46 -18.12
CA CYS A 156 1.90 -4.43 -17.80
C CYS A 156 1.64 -5.78 -18.48
N ALA A 157 0.40 -6.28 -18.43
CA ALA A 157 0.02 -7.54 -19.04
C ALA A 157 0.15 -7.53 -20.59
N LEU A 158 -0.24 -6.44 -21.22
CA LEU A 158 -0.24 -6.32 -22.69
C LEU A 158 1.14 -5.93 -23.24
N LYS A 159 1.79 -4.92 -22.67
CA LYS A 159 2.98 -4.28 -23.21
C LYS A 159 4.25 -4.51 -22.38
N GLY A 160 4.13 -4.88 -21.09
CA GLY A 160 5.29 -5.08 -20.23
C GLY A 160 6.28 -6.09 -20.79
N LYS A 161 7.56 -5.78 -20.76
CA LYS A 161 8.62 -6.67 -21.21
C LYS A 161 8.82 -7.80 -20.19
N PRO A 162 8.79 -9.08 -20.60
CA PRO A 162 9.09 -10.19 -19.71
C PRO A 162 10.44 -10.03 -18.99
N GLY A 163 10.46 -10.31 -17.69
CA GLY A 163 11.64 -10.12 -16.84
C GLY A 163 11.77 -8.71 -16.26
N ASP A 164 10.97 -7.76 -16.72
CA ASP A 164 11.10 -6.35 -16.34
C ASP A 164 10.20 -5.96 -15.14
N VAL A 165 10.37 -4.74 -14.65
CA VAL A 165 9.63 -4.16 -13.54
C VAL A 165 9.19 -2.73 -13.87
N TYR A 166 8.00 -2.36 -13.42
CA TYR A 166 7.41 -1.04 -13.65
C TYR A 166 6.77 -0.50 -12.37
N ASN A 167 7.07 0.74 -12.02
CA ASN A 167 6.32 1.46 -11.01
C ASN A 167 4.97 1.90 -11.59
N ILE A 168 3.89 1.46 -10.99
CA ILE A 168 2.55 1.97 -11.31
C ILE A 168 2.24 3.06 -10.29
N ALA A 169 2.58 4.28 -10.69
CA ALA A 169 2.68 5.45 -9.83
C ALA A 169 2.05 6.68 -10.49
N THR A 170 1.71 7.68 -9.68
CA THR A 170 1.35 9.00 -10.19
C THR A 170 2.59 9.88 -10.44
N GLY A 171 3.70 9.58 -9.77
CA GLY A 171 4.89 10.40 -9.73
C GLY A 171 4.74 11.68 -8.90
N LYS A 172 3.69 11.76 -8.08
CA LYS A 172 3.40 12.91 -7.22
C LYS A 172 3.51 12.55 -5.76
N GLU A 173 4.21 13.38 -5.04
CA GLU A 173 4.32 13.33 -3.59
C GLU A 173 3.15 14.08 -2.95
N THR A 174 2.46 13.44 -2.00
CA THR A 174 1.36 14.05 -1.23
C THR A 174 1.58 13.79 0.24
N SER A 175 1.53 14.82 1.08
CA SER A 175 1.67 14.68 2.53
C SER A 175 0.41 14.09 3.17
N ILE A 176 0.58 13.43 4.33
CA ILE A 176 -0.56 12.90 5.09
C ILE A 176 -1.46 14.04 5.60
N LEU A 177 -0.89 15.22 5.87
CA LEU A 177 -1.67 16.40 6.23
C LEU A 177 -2.54 16.90 5.07
N GLU A 178 -1.95 17.01 3.87
CA GLU A 178 -2.69 17.40 2.65
C GLU A 178 -3.83 16.43 2.35
N LEU A 179 -3.58 15.13 2.47
CA LEU A 179 -4.61 14.10 2.33
C LEU A 179 -5.76 14.32 3.33
N ALA A 180 -5.43 14.56 4.61
CA ALA A 180 -6.41 14.75 5.68
C ALA A 180 -7.26 16.01 5.43
N GLN A 181 -6.63 17.13 5.07
CA GLN A 181 -7.30 18.38 4.76
C GLN A 181 -8.27 18.22 3.58
N THR A 182 -7.81 17.60 2.50
CA THR A 182 -8.64 17.35 1.31
C THR A 182 -9.84 16.46 1.65
N ILE A 183 -9.66 15.41 2.46
CA ILE A 183 -10.78 14.54 2.88
C ILE A 183 -11.77 15.30 3.77
N ASN A 184 -11.29 16.10 4.73
CA ASN A 184 -12.15 16.93 5.58
C ASN A 184 -13.01 17.90 4.77
N GLU A 185 -12.42 18.56 3.77
CA GLU A 185 -13.16 19.43 2.84
C GLU A 185 -14.25 18.67 2.08
N LEU A 186 -13.89 17.54 1.46
CA LEU A 186 -14.80 16.74 0.64
C LEU A 186 -15.93 16.08 1.44
N ALA A 187 -15.68 15.76 2.70
CA ALA A 187 -16.65 15.17 3.62
C ALA A 187 -17.40 16.22 4.46
N GLU A 188 -17.08 17.53 4.28
CA GLU A 188 -17.62 18.64 5.08
C GLU A 188 -17.39 18.45 6.60
N ASN A 189 -16.29 17.79 6.97
CA ASN A 189 -15.95 17.47 8.35
C ASN A 189 -15.32 18.67 9.06
N ARG A 190 -16.04 19.22 10.03
CA ARG A 190 -15.60 20.36 10.86
C ARG A 190 -14.74 19.96 12.06
N ALA A 191 -14.65 18.67 12.39
CA ALA A 191 -13.83 18.21 13.51
C ALA A 191 -12.31 18.38 13.23
N GLY A 192 -11.91 18.57 11.97
CA GLY A 192 -10.54 18.89 11.60
C GLY A 192 -9.56 17.72 11.75
N VAL A 193 -8.33 18.04 12.15
CA VAL A 193 -7.26 17.07 12.39
C VAL A 193 -6.84 17.08 13.86
N GLU A 194 -6.45 15.92 14.36
CA GLU A 194 -5.85 15.72 15.66
C GLU A 194 -4.40 15.28 15.46
N PHE A 195 -3.46 16.13 15.88
CA PHE A 195 -2.04 15.79 15.77
C PHE A 195 -1.64 14.78 16.83
N MET A 196 -1.10 13.65 16.37
CA MET A 196 -0.65 12.55 17.20
C MET A 196 0.88 12.47 17.21
N PRO A 197 1.49 12.01 18.31
CA PRO A 197 2.93 11.76 18.34
C PRO A 197 3.37 10.80 17.22
N LYS A 198 4.61 10.96 16.77
CA LYS A 198 5.23 9.99 15.84
C LYS A 198 5.25 8.61 16.48
N ARG A 199 4.86 7.59 15.70
CA ARG A 199 4.95 6.20 16.14
C ARG A 199 6.41 5.76 16.21
N PRO A 200 6.87 5.16 17.31
CA PRO A 200 8.29 4.80 17.47
C PRO A 200 8.79 3.80 16.41
N TRP A 201 7.90 3.05 15.84
CA TRP A 201 8.19 1.99 14.87
C TRP A 201 7.97 2.42 13.41
N ASP A 202 7.44 3.62 13.13
CA ASP A 202 7.23 4.10 11.77
C ASP A 202 8.44 4.89 11.29
N HIS A 203 9.25 4.25 10.48
CA HIS A 203 10.42 4.81 9.83
C HIS A 203 10.18 5.12 8.35
N SER A 204 8.90 5.12 7.92
CA SER A 204 8.58 5.16 6.50
C SER A 204 8.75 6.53 5.82
N GLY A 205 8.87 7.63 6.58
CA GLY A 205 9.23 8.96 6.06
C GLY A 205 8.46 9.42 4.82
N LYS A 206 9.16 10.17 3.97
CA LYS A 206 8.70 10.63 2.65
C LYS A 206 9.10 9.62 1.58
N ARG A 207 8.21 9.35 0.63
CA ARG A 207 8.48 8.45 -0.50
C ARG A 207 7.42 8.53 -1.59
N PHE A 208 7.85 8.44 -2.84
CA PHE A 208 6.99 8.31 -4.02
C PHE A 208 7.73 7.61 -5.16
N GLY A 209 7.00 7.13 -6.17
CA GLY A 209 7.58 6.38 -7.28
C GLY A 209 7.82 7.25 -8.51
N SER A 210 8.85 6.92 -9.30
CA SER A 210 8.99 7.47 -10.65
C SER A 210 7.97 6.80 -11.59
N ALA A 211 7.23 7.57 -12.36
CA ALA A 211 6.28 7.09 -13.37
C ALA A 211 6.89 7.03 -14.79
N GLU A 212 8.13 7.46 -14.96
CA GLU A 212 8.75 7.69 -16.28
C GLU A 212 8.91 6.41 -17.11
N LYS A 213 9.32 5.32 -16.48
CA LYS A 213 9.48 4.04 -17.18
C LYS A 213 8.15 3.48 -17.65
N ALA A 214 7.12 3.51 -16.82
CA ALA A 214 5.78 3.06 -17.20
C ALA A 214 5.20 3.92 -18.33
N LYS A 215 5.42 5.22 -18.30
CA LYS A 215 5.03 6.14 -19.38
C LYS A 215 5.73 5.81 -20.69
N ARG A 216 7.05 5.66 -20.66
CA ARG A 216 7.86 5.41 -21.86
C ARG A 216 7.58 4.06 -22.49
N ASP A 217 7.54 2.98 -21.69
CA ASP A 217 7.54 1.61 -22.19
C ASP A 217 6.12 1.05 -22.32
N LEU A 218 5.19 1.46 -21.47
CA LEU A 218 3.81 0.98 -21.46
C LEU A 218 2.82 1.99 -22.07
N GLY A 219 3.21 3.25 -22.21
CA GLY A 219 2.31 4.36 -22.48
C GLY A 219 1.33 4.62 -21.33
N PHE A 220 1.67 4.20 -20.11
CA PHE A 220 0.83 4.37 -18.95
C PHE A 220 1.09 5.71 -18.26
N VAL A 221 0.01 6.43 -18.01
CA VAL A 221 -0.01 7.64 -17.18
C VAL A 221 -1.23 7.56 -16.27
N ALA A 222 -1.04 7.79 -14.98
CA ALA A 222 -2.13 7.93 -14.02
C ALA A 222 -2.96 9.18 -14.40
N GLY A 223 -4.25 9.01 -14.62
CA GLY A 223 -5.13 10.03 -15.19
C GLY A 223 -6.11 10.64 -14.19
N VAL A 224 -6.29 10.03 -13.01
CA VAL A 224 -7.26 10.51 -12.00
C VAL A 224 -6.55 11.42 -10.99
N PRO A 225 -6.89 12.74 -10.97
CA PRO A 225 -6.38 13.64 -9.94
C PRO A 225 -6.78 13.17 -8.53
N LEU A 226 -5.90 13.38 -7.53
CA LEU A 226 -6.15 12.92 -6.15
C LEU A 226 -7.51 13.38 -5.63
N ARG A 227 -7.84 14.66 -5.81
CA ARG A 227 -9.11 15.25 -5.34
C ARG A 227 -10.34 14.58 -5.95
N ASP A 228 -10.30 14.24 -7.23
CA ASP A 228 -11.42 13.58 -7.94
C ASP A 228 -11.59 12.14 -7.48
N GLY A 229 -10.48 11.40 -7.35
CA GLY A 229 -10.51 10.05 -6.80
C GLY A 229 -10.99 10.02 -5.34
N LEU A 230 -10.57 10.98 -4.51
CA LEU A 230 -11.06 11.12 -3.14
C LEU A 230 -12.55 11.46 -3.10
N LYS A 231 -13.02 12.37 -3.96
CA LYS A 231 -14.46 12.67 -4.07
C LYS A 231 -15.29 11.42 -4.39
N SER A 232 -14.83 10.61 -5.34
CA SER A 232 -15.47 9.34 -5.67
C SER A 232 -15.46 8.37 -4.48
N THR A 233 -14.33 8.28 -3.77
CA THR A 233 -14.17 7.42 -2.59
C THR A 233 -15.08 7.84 -1.44
N VAL A 234 -15.13 9.15 -1.12
CA VAL A 234 -16.02 9.71 -0.09
C VAL A 234 -17.49 9.45 -0.44
N HIS A 235 -17.88 9.70 -1.70
CA HIS A 235 -19.24 9.46 -2.16
C HIS A 235 -19.66 8.00 -2.00
N TRP A 236 -18.81 7.07 -2.46
CA TRP A 236 -19.07 5.64 -2.34
C TRP A 236 -19.18 5.21 -0.86
N THR A 237 -18.25 5.65 -0.02
CA THR A 237 -18.23 5.31 1.41
C THR A 237 -19.49 5.83 2.09
N LYS A 238 -19.91 7.07 1.80
CA LYS A 238 -21.14 7.67 2.33
C LYS A 238 -22.38 6.84 1.96
N GLY A 239 -22.46 6.37 0.72
CA GLY A 239 -23.57 5.52 0.25
C GLY A 239 -23.59 4.13 0.89
N ASN A 240 -22.44 3.65 1.39
CA ASN A 240 -22.30 2.31 2.00
C ASN A 240 -22.08 2.35 3.52
N LEU A 241 -22.20 3.53 4.16
CA LEU A 241 -21.81 3.73 5.55
C LEU A 241 -22.53 2.78 6.52
N LYS A 242 -23.83 2.57 6.35
CA LYS A 242 -24.62 1.64 7.17
C LYS A 242 -24.09 0.19 7.09
N LEU A 243 -23.71 -0.27 5.90
CA LEU A 243 -23.13 -1.61 5.71
C LEU A 243 -21.75 -1.70 6.36
N ILE A 244 -20.94 -0.65 6.24
CA ILE A 244 -19.61 -0.55 6.85
C ILE A 244 -19.73 -0.61 8.37
N ASP A 245 -20.63 0.18 8.97
CA ASP A 245 -20.88 0.20 10.42
C ASP A 245 -21.37 -1.16 10.94
N ALA A 246 -22.29 -1.80 10.22
CA ALA A 246 -22.78 -3.13 10.57
C ALA A 246 -21.64 -4.18 10.50
N THR A 247 -20.74 -4.06 9.52
CA THR A 247 -19.57 -4.93 9.39
C THR A 247 -18.57 -4.71 10.53
N ILE A 248 -18.31 -3.45 10.87
CA ILE A 248 -17.45 -3.08 12.01
C ILE A 248 -18.05 -3.68 13.31
N SER A 249 -19.33 -3.45 13.56
CA SER A 249 -20.01 -3.95 14.76
C SER A 249 -19.96 -5.48 14.87
N ARG A 250 -20.13 -6.19 13.76
CA ARG A 250 -20.03 -7.66 13.71
C ARG A 250 -18.64 -8.15 14.09
N HIS A 251 -17.60 -7.39 13.76
CA HIS A 251 -16.21 -7.73 14.03
C HIS A 251 -15.61 -7.01 15.24
N ALA A 252 -16.42 -6.31 16.02
CA ALA A 252 -15.98 -5.48 17.15
C ALA A 252 -15.10 -6.24 18.17
N LYS A 253 -15.35 -7.54 18.38
CA LYS A 253 -14.52 -8.38 19.25
C LYS A 253 -13.05 -8.48 18.82
N PHE A 254 -12.79 -8.34 17.51
CA PHE A 254 -11.42 -8.35 16.95
C PHE A 254 -10.79 -6.96 16.93
N MET A 255 -11.57 -5.92 17.23
CA MET A 255 -11.17 -4.52 17.18
C MET A 255 -10.81 -3.96 18.55
N LYS A 256 -10.99 -4.73 19.62
CA LYS A 256 -10.60 -4.32 20.97
C LYS A 256 -9.07 -4.23 21.02
N PRO A 257 -8.52 -3.10 21.50
CA PRO A 257 -7.08 -3.01 21.73
C PRO A 257 -6.67 -4.11 22.71
N GLU A 258 -5.64 -4.87 22.39
CA GLU A 258 -4.96 -5.63 23.43
C GLU A 258 -4.27 -4.63 24.36
N PRO A 259 -4.30 -4.85 25.69
CA PRO A 259 -3.48 -4.08 26.59
C PRO A 259 -2.03 -4.14 26.08
N PRO A 260 -1.26 -3.05 26.14
CA PRO A 260 0.13 -3.07 25.72
C PRO A 260 0.82 -4.22 26.47
N LYS A 261 1.32 -5.19 25.72
CA LYS A 261 2.24 -6.18 26.30
C LYS A 261 3.36 -5.36 26.87
N SER A 262 3.57 -5.44 28.20
CA SER A 262 4.69 -4.82 28.86
C SER A 262 5.93 -5.14 28.02
N LEU A 263 6.59 -4.12 27.50
CA LEU A 263 7.88 -4.27 26.86
C LEU A 263 8.78 -4.85 27.94
N VAL A 264 8.99 -6.14 27.92
CA VAL A 264 10.09 -6.74 28.64
C VAL A 264 11.32 -6.07 28.09
N PRO A 265 12.11 -5.34 28.88
CA PRO A 265 13.34 -4.76 28.38
C PRO A 265 14.16 -5.89 27.78
N SER A 266 14.53 -5.77 26.52
CA SER A 266 15.48 -6.68 25.89
C SER A 266 16.86 -6.45 26.52
N THR A 267 17.05 -7.00 27.71
CA THR A 267 18.36 -7.34 28.21
C THR A 267 18.82 -8.56 27.44
N HIS A 268 19.78 -8.37 26.60
CA HIS A 268 20.61 -9.27 25.84
C HIS A 268 20.62 -8.99 24.32
N LEU A 269 21.49 -8.07 23.99
CA LEU A 269 22.38 -8.21 22.82
C LEU A 269 23.62 -7.36 23.15
N ARG A 270 24.61 -8.04 23.76
CA ARG A 270 26.01 -7.65 23.69
C ARG A 270 26.61 -8.17 22.40
#